data_e90cf9102c65209f42245fd16f2fde4d
#
_entry.id   e90cf9102c65209f42245fd16f2fde4d
#
_cell.length_a   1.000
_cell.length_b   1.000
_cell.length_c   1.000
_cell.angle_alpha   90.00
_cell.angle_beta   90.00
_cell.angle_gamma   90.00
#
_symmetry.space_group_name_H-M   'P 1'
#
loop_
_entity.id
_entity.type
_entity.pdbx_description
1 polymer ?
#
loop_
_entity_poly.entity_id
_entity_poly.type
_entity_poly.pdbx_seq_one_letter_code
_entity_poly.pdbx_strand_id
1 'polypeptide(L)'
;MKKTSTSIAIIVVLLMFGWIVLRRPAPRRSNDSAPDFSLTDLSGRPLRLSTYRGQVVVLDFWATWCDPCKEEIPHFIELQNKYPQRVQVVGLSMDDSEKPVREFQRQFKMNYPVALANAKLAEQYGGILGLPITFVIDRGGRIAARHIGATDVSVIEAEVQKLLAQPPS
;
A
#
# COMPACT_ATOMS: atom_id res chain seq x y z
N MET A 1 -23.74 23.23 55.15
CA MET A 1 -23.33 21.89 54.68
C MET A 1 -23.64 21.66 53.20
N LYS A 2 -23.09 22.49 52.25
CA LYS A 2 -23.34 22.33 50.81
C LYS A 2 -22.05 22.36 49.94
N LYS A 3 -20.85 22.52 50.52
CA LYS A 3 -19.60 22.70 49.76
C LYS A 3 -18.87 21.38 49.37
N THR A 4 -19.22 20.25 49.98
CA THR A 4 -18.52 18.95 49.73
C THR A 4 -19.01 18.23 48.49
N SER A 5 -20.27 18.45 48.05
CA SER A 5 -20.87 17.78 46.89
C SER A 5 -20.28 18.26 45.53
N THR A 6 -19.95 19.55 45.42
CA THR A 6 -19.40 20.15 44.19
C THR A 6 -17.97 19.69 43.93
N SER A 7 -17.14 19.52 45.00
CA SER A 7 -15.78 19.06 44.84
C SER A 7 -15.66 17.61 44.39
N ILE A 8 -16.56 16.75 44.89
CA ILE A 8 -16.60 15.32 44.49
C ILE A 8 -17.04 15.21 42.98
N ALA A 9 -18.01 16.00 42.53
CA ALA A 9 -18.46 16.01 41.16
C ALA A 9 -17.33 16.43 40.18
N ILE A 10 -16.54 17.44 40.53
CA ILE A 10 -15.41 17.90 39.73
C ILE A 10 -14.32 16.82 39.63
N ILE A 11 -14.00 16.14 40.72
CA ILE A 11 -13.00 15.07 40.72
C ILE A 11 -13.46 13.90 39.84
N VAL A 12 -14.73 13.51 39.90
CA VAL A 12 -15.29 12.43 39.06
C VAL A 12 -15.23 12.79 37.59
N VAL A 13 -15.57 14.04 37.21
CA VAL A 13 -15.48 14.51 35.84
C VAL A 13 -14.03 14.53 35.33
N LEU A 14 -13.08 14.98 36.14
CA LEU A 14 -11.67 14.97 35.79
C LEU A 14 -11.11 13.54 35.64
N LEU A 15 -11.52 12.62 36.49
CA LEU A 15 -11.14 11.21 36.37
C LEU A 15 -11.75 10.53 35.15
N MET A 16 -13.02 10.82 34.83
CA MET A 16 -13.66 10.34 33.60
C MET A 16 -12.99 10.93 32.35
N PHE A 17 -12.67 12.21 32.36
CA PHE A 17 -11.98 12.85 31.23
C PHE A 17 -10.55 12.29 31.06
N GLY A 18 -9.81 12.09 32.16
CA GLY A 18 -8.52 11.42 32.14
C GLY A 18 -8.60 10.00 31.58
N TRP A 19 -9.63 9.25 31.97
CA TRP A 19 -9.85 7.88 31.50
C TRP A 19 -10.22 7.80 30.01
N ILE A 20 -10.98 8.77 29.50
CA ILE A 20 -11.32 8.90 28.07
C ILE A 20 -10.09 9.29 27.24
N VAL A 21 -9.24 10.19 27.74
CA VAL A 21 -8.01 10.62 27.06
C VAL A 21 -6.96 9.51 27.04
N LEU A 22 -6.85 8.71 28.09
CA LEU A 22 -5.95 7.55 28.17
C LEU A 22 -6.43 6.35 27.35
N ARG A 23 -7.72 6.25 27.06
CA ARG A 23 -8.31 5.24 26.16
C ARG A 23 -8.34 5.69 24.70
N ARG A 24 -7.37 6.48 24.23
CA ARG A 24 -7.22 6.65 22.79
C ARG A 24 -7.02 5.26 22.18
N PRO A 25 -7.95 4.75 21.35
CA PRO A 25 -7.69 3.51 20.66
C PRO A 25 -6.39 3.72 19.89
N ALA A 26 -5.47 2.78 20.07
CA ALA A 26 -4.27 2.74 19.24
C ALA A 26 -4.72 2.85 17.76
N PRO A 27 -4.02 3.61 16.92
CA PRO A 27 -4.37 3.68 15.51
C PRO A 27 -4.54 2.24 15.04
N ARG A 28 -5.71 1.91 14.49
CA ARG A 28 -5.97 0.60 13.91
C ARG A 28 -4.84 0.37 12.91
N ARG A 29 -3.87 -0.47 13.29
CA ARG A 29 -3.06 -1.12 12.29
C ARG A 29 -4.07 -1.84 11.43
N SER A 30 -4.17 -1.49 10.16
CA SER A 30 -4.93 -2.26 9.21
C SER A 30 -4.30 -3.65 9.21
N ASN A 31 -4.88 -4.55 10.02
CA ASN A 31 -4.37 -5.91 10.18
C ASN A 31 -4.89 -6.78 9.03
N ASP A 32 -5.29 -6.12 7.94
CA ASP A 32 -5.89 -6.75 6.80
C ASP A 32 -4.79 -7.35 5.94
N SER A 33 -4.76 -8.67 5.90
CA SER A 33 -3.92 -9.41 4.94
C SER A 33 -4.25 -8.93 3.54
N ALA A 34 -3.24 -8.55 2.75
CA ALA A 34 -3.44 -8.21 1.37
C ALA A 34 -4.06 -9.40 0.63
N PRO A 35 -5.13 -9.20 -0.15
CA PRO A 35 -5.71 -10.26 -0.96
C PRO A 35 -4.65 -10.91 -1.85
N ASP A 36 -4.49 -12.23 -1.76
CA ASP A 36 -3.58 -12.94 -2.65
C ASP A 36 -4.18 -13.04 -4.05
N PHE A 37 -3.34 -13.01 -5.05
CA PHE A 37 -3.74 -13.17 -6.45
C PHE A 37 -2.79 -14.11 -7.18
N SER A 38 -3.29 -14.68 -8.27
CA SER A 38 -2.50 -15.48 -9.20
C SER A 38 -2.82 -15.01 -10.62
N LEU A 39 -1.86 -14.32 -11.22
CA LEU A 39 -1.91 -13.78 -12.58
C LEU A 39 -0.76 -14.34 -13.40
N THR A 40 -0.73 -14.00 -14.67
CA THR A 40 0.44 -14.16 -15.54
C THR A 40 0.99 -12.77 -15.85
N ASP A 41 2.27 -12.55 -15.62
CA ASP A 41 2.90 -11.28 -15.99
C ASP A 41 3.05 -11.16 -17.52
N LEU A 42 3.36 -9.95 -17.98
CA LEU A 42 3.56 -9.71 -19.41
C LEU A 42 4.73 -10.50 -20.02
N SER A 43 5.62 -11.08 -19.24
CA SER A 43 6.69 -11.98 -19.73
C SER A 43 6.25 -13.44 -19.80
N GLY A 44 5.00 -13.77 -19.44
CA GLY A 44 4.45 -15.12 -19.43
C GLY A 44 4.75 -15.91 -18.15
N ARG A 45 5.28 -15.27 -17.09
CA ARG A 45 5.63 -15.94 -15.84
C ARG A 45 4.47 -15.86 -14.84
N PRO A 46 4.29 -16.89 -13.99
CA PRO A 46 3.34 -16.80 -12.87
C PRO A 46 3.67 -15.63 -11.93
N LEU A 47 2.69 -14.81 -11.63
CA LEU A 47 2.77 -13.67 -10.71
C LEU A 47 1.79 -13.88 -9.57
N ARG A 48 2.31 -14.13 -8.37
CA ARG A 48 1.52 -14.33 -7.15
C ARG A 48 2.06 -13.45 -6.04
N LEU A 49 1.18 -12.75 -5.32
CA LEU A 49 1.61 -11.91 -4.20
C LEU A 49 2.32 -12.74 -3.11
N SER A 50 1.82 -13.94 -2.83
CA SER A 50 2.38 -14.82 -1.81
C SER A 50 3.83 -15.27 -2.08
N THR A 51 4.32 -15.20 -3.32
CA THR A 51 5.73 -15.52 -3.64
C THR A 51 6.72 -14.47 -3.12
N TYR A 52 6.23 -13.29 -2.76
CA TYR A 52 7.04 -12.19 -2.23
C TYR A 52 7.03 -12.09 -0.69
N ARG A 53 6.59 -13.15 0.00
CA ARG A 53 6.72 -13.20 1.47
C ARG A 53 8.17 -13.03 1.89
N GLY A 54 8.39 -12.22 2.93
CA GLY A 54 9.72 -11.81 3.37
C GLY A 54 10.25 -10.53 2.72
N GLN A 55 9.63 -10.05 1.64
CA GLN A 55 9.91 -8.77 1.01
C GLN A 55 8.81 -7.75 1.33
N VAL A 56 9.14 -6.47 1.33
CA VAL A 56 8.15 -5.39 1.26
C VAL A 56 7.66 -5.30 -0.19
N VAL A 57 6.35 -5.29 -0.40
CA VAL A 57 5.78 -5.17 -1.75
C VAL A 57 5.17 -3.79 -1.93
N VAL A 58 5.52 -3.13 -3.04
CA VAL A 58 4.85 -1.93 -3.53
C VAL A 58 3.98 -2.35 -4.71
N LEU A 59 2.68 -2.46 -4.46
CA LEU A 59 1.69 -2.91 -5.44
C LEU A 59 0.95 -1.69 -5.99
N ASP A 60 1.16 -1.40 -7.26
CA ASP A 60 0.63 -0.22 -7.93
C ASP A 60 -0.43 -0.57 -8.98
N PHE A 61 -1.64 -0.01 -8.81
CA PHE A 61 -2.70 -0.04 -9.82
C PHE A 61 -2.59 1.21 -10.69
N TRP A 62 -2.33 1.02 -11.96
CA TRP A 62 -2.03 2.06 -12.93
C TRP A 62 -2.64 1.79 -14.31
N ALA A 63 -2.50 2.69 -15.27
CA ALA A 63 -2.84 2.45 -16.67
C ALA A 63 -2.00 3.31 -17.62
N THR A 64 -1.91 2.90 -18.88
CA THR A 64 -1.14 3.63 -19.90
C THR A 64 -1.73 5.00 -20.24
N TRP A 65 -3.01 5.21 -20.02
CA TRP A 65 -3.73 6.46 -20.21
C TRP A 65 -3.78 7.36 -18.97
N CYS A 66 -3.19 6.93 -17.85
CA CYS A 66 -3.14 7.66 -16.57
C CYS A 66 -1.87 8.52 -16.52
N ASP A 67 -1.99 9.84 -16.75
CA ASP A 67 -0.84 10.73 -16.76
C ASP A 67 -0.07 10.79 -15.44
N PRO A 68 -0.72 10.93 -14.25
CA PRO A 68 0.02 10.91 -12.98
C PRO A 68 0.73 9.58 -12.73
N CYS A 69 0.21 8.45 -13.23
CA CYS A 69 0.90 7.16 -13.10
C CYS A 69 2.23 7.16 -13.86
N LYS A 70 2.29 7.81 -15.02
CA LYS A 70 3.52 7.91 -15.84
C LYS A 70 4.63 8.65 -15.11
N GLU A 71 4.27 9.61 -14.25
CA GLU A 71 5.23 10.38 -13.45
C GLU A 71 5.83 9.54 -12.32
N GLU A 72 5.09 8.60 -11.74
CA GLU A 72 5.55 7.74 -10.65
C GLU A 72 6.43 6.57 -11.11
N ILE A 73 6.21 6.04 -12.33
CA ILE A 73 6.88 4.84 -12.84
C ILE A 73 8.41 4.94 -12.81
N PRO A 74 9.07 6.04 -13.24
CA PRO A 74 10.53 6.16 -13.13
C PRO A 74 11.04 5.99 -11.71
N HIS A 75 10.34 6.52 -10.73
CA HIS A 75 10.69 6.41 -9.32
C HIS A 75 10.49 4.99 -8.77
N PHE A 76 9.47 4.26 -9.23
CA PHE A 76 9.31 2.84 -8.90
C PHE A 76 10.42 1.97 -9.49
N ILE A 77 10.92 2.31 -10.68
CA ILE A 77 12.10 1.67 -11.28
C ILE A 77 13.34 1.90 -10.40
N GLU A 78 13.54 3.13 -9.93
CA GLU A 78 14.63 3.48 -9.00
C GLU A 78 14.49 2.73 -7.66
N LEU A 79 13.29 2.69 -7.11
CA LEU A 79 12.99 1.99 -5.85
C LEU A 79 13.31 0.49 -5.96
N GLN A 80 12.92 -0.16 -7.07
CA GLN A 80 13.24 -1.55 -7.35
C GLN A 80 14.75 -1.80 -7.43
N ASN A 81 15.50 -0.89 -8.05
CA ASN A 81 16.97 -0.98 -8.14
C ASN A 81 17.65 -0.76 -6.79
N LYS A 82 17.12 0.14 -5.97
CA LYS A 82 17.71 0.54 -4.68
C LYS A 82 17.66 -0.55 -3.61
N TYR A 83 16.62 -1.39 -3.66
CA TYR A 83 16.40 -2.43 -2.64
C TYR A 83 16.25 -3.84 -3.24
N PRO A 84 17.23 -4.33 -4.00
CA PRO A 84 17.12 -5.64 -4.64
C PRO A 84 16.88 -6.73 -3.61
N GLN A 85 15.96 -7.65 -3.91
CA GLN A 85 15.56 -8.79 -3.06
C GLN A 85 14.92 -8.42 -1.70
N ARG A 86 14.85 -7.15 -1.34
CA ARG A 86 14.21 -6.67 -0.10
C ARG A 86 12.87 -6.01 -0.36
N VAL A 87 12.74 -5.40 -1.54
CA VAL A 87 11.51 -4.76 -2.03
C VAL A 87 11.16 -5.37 -3.38
N GLN A 88 9.88 -5.59 -3.60
CA GLN A 88 9.34 -5.95 -4.90
C GLN A 88 8.28 -4.94 -5.30
N VAL A 89 8.51 -4.22 -6.39
CA VAL A 89 7.46 -3.44 -7.05
C VAL A 89 6.68 -4.37 -7.97
N VAL A 90 5.36 -4.24 -7.99
CA VAL A 90 4.44 -4.98 -8.87
C VAL A 90 3.46 -3.99 -9.49
N GLY A 91 3.44 -3.91 -10.80
CA GLY A 91 2.48 -3.08 -11.54
C GLY A 91 1.27 -3.91 -11.99
N LEU A 92 0.09 -3.46 -11.59
CA LEU A 92 -1.20 -4.02 -12.02
C LEU A 92 -1.90 -3.02 -12.94
N SER A 93 -1.85 -3.28 -14.25
CA SER A 93 -2.47 -2.40 -15.23
C SER A 93 -3.98 -2.60 -15.30
N MET A 94 -4.70 -1.48 -15.34
CA MET A 94 -6.15 -1.42 -15.54
C MET A 94 -6.53 -1.18 -17.01
N ASP A 95 -5.59 -1.36 -17.95
CA ASP A 95 -5.86 -1.34 -19.38
C ASP A 95 -6.68 -2.56 -19.80
N ASP A 96 -7.44 -2.42 -20.89
CA ASP A 96 -8.30 -3.48 -21.41
C ASP A 96 -7.53 -4.59 -22.16
N SER A 97 -6.26 -4.35 -22.52
CA SER A 97 -5.45 -5.30 -23.29
C SER A 97 -3.95 -5.16 -23.01
N GLU A 98 -3.21 -6.25 -23.24
CA GLU A 98 -1.77 -6.29 -22.98
C GLU A 98 -0.93 -5.47 -23.96
N LYS A 99 -1.38 -5.27 -25.20
CA LYS A 99 -0.55 -4.65 -26.25
C LYS A 99 -0.04 -3.27 -25.85
N PRO A 100 -0.89 -2.28 -25.47
CA PRO A 100 -0.41 -0.96 -25.06
C PRO A 100 0.49 -1.04 -23.81
N VAL A 101 0.18 -1.93 -22.88
CA VAL A 101 0.96 -2.09 -21.65
C VAL A 101 2.37 -2.64 -21.94
N ARG A 102 2.49 -3.61 -22.86
CA ARG A 102 3.79 -4.14 -23.31
C ARG A 102 4.64 -3.08 -24.00
N GLU A 103 4.02 -2.25 -24.83
CA GLU A 103 4.70 -1.14 -25.50
C GLU A 103 5.21 -0.12 -24.49
N PHE A 104 4.37 0.23 -23.54
CA PHE A 104 4.68 1.13 -22.44
C PHE A 104 5.80 0.59 -21.54
N GLN A 105 5.71 -0.69 -21.12
CA GLN A 105 6.74 -1.35 -20.30
C GLN A 105 8.12 -1.29 -20.97
N ARG A 106 8.18 -1.51 -22.30
CA ARG A 106 9.43 -1.41 -23.07
C ARG A 106 9.94 0.02 -23.17
N GLN A 107 9.05 0.98 -23.41
CA GLN A 107 9.39 2.40 -23.54
C GLN A 107 10.01 2.95 -22.24
N PHE A 108 9.39 2.66 -21.10
CA PHE A 108 9.85 3.10 -19.78
C PHE A 108 10.93 2.19 -19.19
N LYS A 109 11.25 1.06 -19.82
CA LYS A 109 12.21 0.06 -19.34
C LYS A 109 11.88 -0.42 -17.93
N MET A 110 10.58 -0.67 -17.66
CA MET A 110 10.13 -1.12 -16.35
C MET A 110 10.82 -2.43 -15.97
N ASN A 111 11.49 -2.45 -14.83
CA ASN A 111 12.36 -3.53 -14.35
C ASN A 111 11.68 -4.42 -13.29
N TYR A 112 10.37 -4.32 -13.19
CA TYR A 112 9.54 -5.08 -12.27
C TYR A 112 8.39 -5.78 -13.00
N PRO A 113 7.77 -6.82 -12.42
CA PRO A 113 6.67 -7.53 -13.05
C PRO A 113 5.44 -6.65 -13.22
N VAL A 114 4.84 -6.76 -14.40
CA VAL A 114 3.60 -6.07 -14.77
C VAL A 114 2.60 -7.11 -15.27
N ALA A 115 1.36 -7.04 -14.82
CA ALA A 115 0.25 -7.86 -15.30
C ALA A 115 -1.00 -7.01 -15.51
N LEU A 116 -1.95 -7.51 -16.32
CA LEU A 116 -3.29 -6.93 -16.36
C LEU A 116 -4.04 -7.30 -15.07
N ALA A 117 -4.61 -6.31 -14.41
CA ALA A 117 -5.59 -6.51 -13.37
C ALA A 117 -6.95 -6.87 -14.00
N ASN A 118 -7.81 -7.52 -13.22
CA ASN A 118 -9.19 -7.73 -13.58
C ASN A 118 -10.13 -7.09 -12.55
N ALA A 119 -11.40 -6.93 -12.92
CA ALA A 119 -12.41 -6.30 -12.06
C ALA A 119 -12.52 -6.99 -10.68
N LYS A 120 -12.43 -8.31 -10.63
CA LYS A 120 -12.49 -9.08 -9.38
C LYS A 120 -11.33 -8.73 -8.45
N LEU A 121 -10.10 -8.62 -8.99
CA LEU A 121 -8.94 -8.24 -8.20
C LEU A 121 -9.06 -6.79 -7.72
N ALA A 122 -9.48 -5.87 -8.59
CA ALA A 122 -9.73 -4.48 -8.21
C ALA A 122 -10.74 -4.37 -7.05
N GLU A 123 -11.82 -5.16 -7.11
CA GLU A 123 -12.83 -5.20 -6.05
C GLU A 123 -12.27 -5.75 -4.72
N GLN A 124 -11.43 -6.80 -4.76
CA GLN A 124 -10.79 -7.36 -3.57
C GLN A 124 -9.88 -6.33 -2.86
N TYR A 125 -9.29 -5.40 -3.61
CA TYR A 125 -8.49 -4.30 -3.07
C TYR A 125 -9.33 -3.05 -2.71
N GLY A 126 -10.65 -3.22 -2.56
CA GLY A 126 -11.56 -2.17 -2.08
C GLY A 126 -12.13 -1.29 -3.19
N GLY A 127 -12.07 -1.75 -4.44
CA GLY A 127 -12.49 -1.02 -5.62
C GLY A 127 -11.46 0.01 -6.07
N ILE A 128 -11.13 0.01 -7.35
CA ILE A 128 -10.20 0.96 -7.97
C ILE A 128 -11.03 2.01 -8.71
N LEU A 129 -11.42 3.05 -7.98
CA LEU A 129 -12.29 4.14 -8.50
C LEU A 129 -11.52 5.26 -9.17
N GLY A 130 -10.21 5.24 -9.12
CA GLY A 130 -9.30 6.22 -9.75
C GLY A 130 -7.88 5.70 -9.74
N LEU A 131 -6.98 6.32 -10.50
CA LEU A 131 -5.58 5.92 -10.63
C LEU A 131 -4.65 7.12 -10.40
N PRO A 132 -3.43 6.89 -9.91
CA PRO A 132 -2.91 5.62 -9.39
C PRO A 132 -3.49 5.24 -8.02
N ILE A 133 -3.41 3.95 -7.65
CA ILE A 133 -3.59 3.51 -6.27
C ILE A 133 -2.45 2.58 -5.90
N THR A 134 -1.66 2.99 -4.91
CA THR A 134 -0.48 2.24 -4.47
C THR A 134 -0.69 1.67 -3.08
N PHE A 135 -0.41 0.39 -2.92
CA PHE A 135 -0.40 -0.30 -1.64
C PHE A 135 1.03 -0.63 -1.23
N VAL A 136 1.40 -0.28 0.00
CA VAL A 136 2.63 -0.76 0.62
C VAL A 136 2.29 -1.94 1.52
N ILE A 137 2.86 -3.10 1.23
CA ILE A 137 2.56 -4.37 1.88
C ILE A 137 3.79 -4.83 2.66
N ASP A 138 3.63 -5.16 3.91
CA ASP A 138 4.72 -5.60 4.78
C ASP A 138 5.23 -7.02 4.42
N ARG A 139 6.33 -7.43 5.03
CA ARG A 139 6.96 -8.73 4.79
C ARG A 139 6.09 -9.94 5.16
N GLY A 140 5.13 -9.74 6.06
CA GLY A 140 4.10 -10.72 6.42
C GLY A 140 2.92 -10.74 5.45
N GLY A 141 2.89 -9.83 4.45
CA GLY A 141 1.80 -9.73 3.47
C GLY A 141 0.59 -8.95 3.96
N ARG A 142 0.75 -8.06 4.93
CA ARG A 142 -0.32 -7.18 5.41
C ARG A 142 -0.19 -5.81 4.77
N ILE A 143 -1.30 -5.19 4.45
CA ILE A 143 -1.34 -3.82 3.93
C ILE A 143 -0.90 -2.87 5.06
N ALA A 144 0.25 -2.24 4.90
CA ALA A 144 0.79 -1.25 5.82
C ALA A 144 0.31 0.17 5.49
N ALA A 145 0.16 0.48 4.19
CA ALA A 145 -0.35 1.77 3.72
C ALA A 145 -1.10 1.62 2.39
N ARG A 146 -1.97 2.59 2.11
CA ARG A 146 -2.70 2.75 0.85
C ARG A 146 -2.68 4.22 0.46
N HIS A 147 -2.23 4.51 -0.75
CA HIS A 147 -2.21 5.84 -1.35
C HIS A 147 -3.22 5.88 -2.50
N ILE A 148 -4.04 6.92 -2.55
CA ILE A 148 -5.07 7.12 -3.58
C ILE A 148 -4.75 8.41 -4.33
N GLY A 149 -4.55 8.31 -5.63
CA GLY A 149 -4.05 9.40 -6.46
C GLY A 149 -2.53 9.55 -6.38
N ALA A 150 -1.99 10.47 -7.18
CA ALA A 150 -0.56 10.74 -7.22
C ALA A 150 0.01 11.04 -5.83
N THR A 151 1.05 10.33 -5.47
CA THR A 151 1.73 10.45 -4.18
C THR A 151 3.22 10.65 -4.43
N ASP A 152 3.84 11.59 -3.71
CA ASP A 152 5.28 11.73 -3.77
C ASP A 152 5.94 10.39 -3.37
N VAL A 153 6.69 9.80 -4.30
CA VAL A 153 7.31 8.49 -4.07
C VAL A 153 8.29 8.49 -2.90
N SER A 154 8.80 9.66 -2.48
CA SER A 154 9.58 9.78 -1.26
C SER A 154 8.80 9.38 0.00
N VAL A 155 7.48 9.61 0.02
CA VAL A 155 6.59 9.15 1.10
C VAL A 155 6.49 7.62 1.10
N ILE A 156 6.28 7.03 -0.07
CA ILE A 156 6.23 5.57 -0.25
C ILE A 156 7.58 4.95 0.15
N GLU A 157 8.69 5.55 -0.27
CA GLU A 157 10.03 5.09 0.09
C GLU A 157 10.28 5.16 1.60
N ALA A 158 9.85 6.23 2.28
CA ALA A 158 9.98 6.35 3.73
C ALA A 158 9.22 5.24 4.47
N GLU A 159 8.03 4.88 4.00
CA GLU A 159 7.26 3.75 4.53
C GLU A 159 7.96 2.41 4.30
N VAL A 160 8.49 2.19 3.10
CA VAL A 160 9.31 1.02 2.76
C VAL A 160 10.51 0.91 3.71
N GLN A 161 11.26 1.99 3.91
CA GLN A 161 12.41 2.01 4.83
C GLN A 161 12.01 1.66 6.25
N LYS A 162 10.89 2.21 6.74
CA LYS A 162 10.34 1.90 8.06
C LYS A 162 10.00 0.41 8.22
N LEU A 163 9.41 -0.21 7.19
CA LEU A 163 9.09 -1.64 7.21
C LEU A 163 10.35 -2.50 7.13
N LEU A 164 11.36 -2.07 6.37
CA LEU A 164 12.65 -2.77 6.27
C LEU A 164 13.48 -2.70 7.56
N ALA A 165 13.27 -1.70 8.40
CA ALA A 165 13.94 -1.56 9.69
C ALA A 165 13.30 -2.41 10.81
N GLN A 166 12.07 -2.91 10.61
CA GLN A 166 11.40 -3.78 11.59
C GLN A 166 12.00 -5.20 11.53
N PRO A 167 11.98 -5.97 12.65
CA PRO A 167 12.33 -7.38 12.58
C PRO A 167 11.37 -8.15 11.66
N PRO A 168 11.79 -9.25 11.02
CA PRO A 168 10.89 -10.11 10.26
C PRO A 168 9.72 -10.57 11.15
N SER A 169 8.50 -10.40 10.67
CA SER A 169 7.26 -10.85 11.34
C SER A 169 6.99 -12.31 11.08
#